data_bf731338947690cc57eba5c7478e84ec
#
_entry.id   bf731338947690cc57eba5c7478e84ec
#
_cell.length_a   1.000
_cell.length_b   1.000
_cell.length_c   1.000
_cell.angle_alpha   90.00
_cell.angle_beta   90.00
_cell.angle_gamma   90.00
#
_symmetry.space_group_name_H-M   'P 1'
#
loop_
_entity.id
_entity.type
_entity.pdbx_description
1 polymer ?
#
loop_
_entity_poly.entity_id
_entity_poly.type
_entity_poly.pdbx_seq_one_letter_code
_entity_poly.pdbx_strand_id
1 'polypeptide(L)'
;GWDGEWFLRAYDAESHKVGSHECEEGQIYIEPQGFCVMAGIGVKEGLAQKAMDSVEKILDTKYGIMILQPAYRSYHLELGEVSSYPPGYKENAGIFCHNNPWVSIAETVVDDKNRAFETYKKICPAYLEEISEIHRTEPYVYSQMIAGKDAARFGEAKNSWLTGTAAWTFTSISQYILGVRASFEGLTIDPCLPDSIKELTITRKFRGATYNITISNTKHERVSSLIVNGNKTVSYTHLRAHETGAYL
;
A
#
# COMPACT_ATOMS: atom_id res chain seq x y z
N GLY A 1 7.68 18.95 8.07
CA GLY A 1 7.28 18.12 6.96
C GLY A 1 5.76 17.89 6.82
N TRP A 2 4.92 18.65 7.55
CA TRP A 2 3.45 18.57 7.49
C TRP A 2 2.86 19.82 6.85
N ASP A 3 1.97 19.66 5.87
CA ASP A 3 1.39 20.73 5.07
C ASP A 3 -0.08 21.08 5.45
N GLY A 4 -0.53 20.62 6.62
CA GLY A 4 -1.90 20.80 7.12
C GLY A 4 -2.84 19.64 6.82
N GLU A 5 -2.73 19.00 5.67
CA GLU A 5 -3.54 17.84 5.27
C GLU A 5 -2.73 16.62 4.84
N TRP A 6 -1.43 16.79 4.48
CA TRP A 6 -0.53 15.71 4.07
C TRP A 6 0.93 16.01 4.39
N PHE A 7 1.82 15.02 4.23
CA PHE A 7 3.26 15.16 4.41
C PHE A 7 3.91 15.74 3.14
N LEU A 8 4.80 16.72 3.33
CA LEU A 8 5.62 17.28 2.24
C LEU A 8 6.51 16.23 1.60
N ARG A 9 6.81 16.39 0.32
CA ARG A 9 7.78 15.53 -0.39
C ARG A 9 9.22 15.85 0.01
N ALA A 10 9.58 17.12 -0.04
CA ALA A 10 10.94 17.60 0.22
C ALA A 10 10.96 19.12 0.41
N TYR A 11 12.16 19.64 0.59
CA TYR A 11 12.52 21.04 0.34
C TYR A 11 13.59 21.06 -0.74
N ASP A 12 13.54 22.05 -1.63
CA ASP A 12 14.57 22.26 -2.63
C ASP A 12 15.84 22.93 -2.02
N ALA A 13 16.84 23.21 -2.86
CA ALA A 13 18.11 23.82 -2.42
C ALA A 13 17.93 25.24 -1.85
N GLU A 14 16.86 25.93 -2.18
CA GLU A 14 16.50 27.28 -1.72
C GLU A 14 15.48 27.25 -0.58
N SER A 15 15.19 26.06 -0.05
CA SER A 15 14.21 25.80 1.03
C SER A 15 12.76 26.05 0.65
N HIS A 16 12.41 26.05 -0.64
CA HIS A 16 11.02 26.02 -1.05
C HIS A 16 10.43 24.63 -0.83
N LYS A 17 9.15 24.59 -0.49
CA LYS A 17 8.44 23.34 -0.28
C LYS A 17 8.19 22.61 -1.61
N VAL A 18 8.38 21.30 -1.61
CA VAL A 18 7.98 20.39 -2.68
C VAL A 18 6.89 19.47 -2.13
N GLY A 19 5.79 19.34 -2.83
CA GLY A 19 4.65 18.55 -2.35
C GLY A 19 3.78 19.29 -1.33
N SER A 20 3.55 20.59 -1.54
CA SER A 20 2.74 21.48 -0.71
C SER A 20 1.54 22.00 -1.50
N HIS A 21 0.44 22.30 -0.79
CA HIS A 21 -0.69 23.04 -1.37
C HIS A 21 -0.29 24.44 -1.87
N GLU A 22 0.86 24.96 -1.43
CA GLU A 22 1.42 26.23 -1.91
C GLU A 22 2.02 26.12 -3.32
N CYS A 23 2.31 24.90 -3.79
CA CYS A 23 2.85 24.66 -5.14
C CYS A 23 1.73 24.77 -6.19
N GLU A 24 2.06 25.26 -7.40
CA GLU A 24 1.13 25.26 -8.51
C GLU A 24 0.89 23.86 -9.08
N GLU A 25 1.97 23.07 -9.20
CA GLU A 25 1.99 21.68 -9.66
C GLU A 25 2.65 20.78 -8.61
N GLY A 26 2.44 19.48 -8.65
CA GLY A 26 3.06 18.56 -7.69
C GLY A 26 2.73 18.87 -6.23
N GLN A 27 1.47 19.15 -5.92
CA GLN A 27 1.05 19.55 -4.57
C GLN A 27 1.09 18.39 -3.57
N ILE A 28 0.75 17.18 -4.01
CA ILE A 28 0.77 15.99 -3.17
C ILE A 28 1.46 14.84 -3.90
N TYR A 29 2.28 14.10 -3.17
CA TYR A 29 3.00 12.91 -3.64
C TYR A 29 2.66 11.70 -2.79
N ILE A 30 2.53 10.53 -3.42
CA ILE A 30 2.16 9.29 -2.75
C ILE A 30 3.22 8.79 -1.76
N GLU A 31 4.52 8.95 -2.09
CA GLU A 31 5.62 8.32 -1.35
C GLU A 31 5.71 8.79 0.11
N PRO A 32 5.69 10.10 0.42
CA PRO A 32 5.76 10.54 1.80
C PRO A 32 4.52 10.11 2.60
N GLN A 33 3.35 10.05 1.96
CA GLN A 33 2.13 9.60 2.65
C GLN A 33 2.27 8.12 3.04
N GLY A 34 2.61 7.26 2.08
CA GLY A 34 2.81 5.84 2.33
C GLY A 34 3.88 5.58 3.40
N PHE A 35 5.10 6.11 3.21
CA PHE A 35 6.22 5.82 4.11
C PHE A 35 6.09 6.43 5.50
N CYS A 36 5.61 7.65 5.64
CA CYS A 36 5.40 8.26 6.97
C CYS A 36 4.40 7.45 7.79
N VAL A 37 3.27 7.06 7.16
CA VAL A 37 2.24 6.30 7.86
C VAL A 37 2.71 4.87 8.17
N MET A 38 3.38 4.19 7.23
CA MET A 38 3.99 2.87 7.47
C MET A 38 5.00 2.91 8.64
N ALA A 39 5.70 4.02 8.82
CA ALA A 39 6.62 4.25 9.94
C ALA A 39 5.91 4.63 11.25
N GLY A 40 4.59 4.73 11.26
CA GLY A 40 3.80 5.12 12.43
C GLY A 40 3.81 6.63 12.74
N ILE A 41 4.33 7.44 11.82
CA ILE A 41 4.40 8.90 12.02
C ILE A 41 2.99 9.51 11.90
N GLY A 42 2.61 10.30 12.90
CA GLY A 42 1.35 11.02 12.93
C GLY A 42 0.11 10.17 13.21
N VAL A 43 0.27 8.87 13.55
CA VAL A 43 -0.86 7.98 13.86
C VAL A 43 -1.59 8.44 15.12
N LYS A 44 -0.85 8.72 16.20
CA LYS A 44 -1.42 9.14 17.48
C LYS A 44 -2.09 10.52 17.42
N GLU A 45 -1.57 11.38 16.58
CA GLU A 45 -2.03 12.76 16.38
C GLU A 45 -3.18 12.85 15.35
N GLY A 46 -3.56 11.74 14.71
CA GLY A 46 -4.57 11.70 13.65
C GLY A 46 -4.09 12.26 12.31
N LEU A 47 -2.80 12.61 12.16
CA LEU A 47 -2.24 13.13 10.91
C LEU A 47 -2.15 12.04 9.84
N ALA A 48 -1.85 10.80 10.25
CA ALA A 48 -1.80 9.66 9.35
C ALA A 48 -3.14 9.44 8.65
N GLN A 49 -4.26 9.50 9.38
CA GLN A 49 -5.60 9.38 8.80
C GLN A 49 -5.87 10.50 7.79
N LYS A 50 -5.57 11.76 8.15
CA LYS A 50 -5.73 12.89 7.22
C LYS A 50 -4.91 12.73 5.95
N ALA A 51 -3.67 12.23 6.07
CA ALA A 51 -2.83 11.97 4.90
C ALA A 51 -3.44 10.91 3.98
N MET A 52 -3.99 9.82 4.54
CA MET A 52 -4.66 8.77 3.75
C MET A 52 -5.96 9.30 3.12
N ASP A 53 -6.73 10.13 3.82
CA ASP A 53 -7.92 10.76 3.26
C ASP A 53 -7.58 11.72 2.10
N SER A 54 -6.45 12.42 2.20
CA SER A 54 -5.94 13.27 1.12
C SER A 54 -5.50 12.46 -0.09
N VAL A 55 -4.84 11.32 0.12
CA VAL A 55 -4.49 10.38 -0.95
C VAL A 55 -5.74 9.88 -1.67
N GLU A 56 -6.75 9.43 -0.94
CA GLU A 56 -8.03 8.98 -1.53
C GLU A 56 -8.69 10.10 -2.35
N LYS A 57 -8.81 11.28 -1.77
CA LYS A 57 -9.49 12.41 -2.39
C LYS A 57 -8.82 12.92 -3.66
N ILE A 58 -7.47 12.94 -3.68
CA ILE A 58 -6.71 13.67 -4.70
C ILE A 58 -6.01 12.72 -5.69
N LEU A 59 -5.43 11.63 -5.18
CA LEU A 59 -4.59 10.74 -5.98
C LEU A 59 -5.30 9.47 -6.43
N ASP A 60 -6.35 9.03 -5.74
CA ASP A 60 -7.00 7.76 -6.05
C ASP A 60 -7.79 7.84 -7.35
N THR A 61 -7.76 6.73 -8.09
CA THR A 61 -8.52 6.51 -9.33
C THR A 61 -9.07 5.09 -9.37
N LYS A 62 -9.94 4.82 -10.32
CA LYS A 62 -10.44 3.45 -10.55
C LYS A 62 -9.37 2.43 -10.99
N TYR A 63 -8.19 2.88 -11.42
CA TYR A 63 -7.11 2.02 -11.90
C TYR A 63 -5.89 1.96 -10.96
N GLY A 64 -5.94 2.64 -9.84
CA GLY A 64 -4.88 2.76 -8.85
C GLY A 64 -4.63 4.20 -8.43
N ILE A 65 -3.64 4.39 -7.58
CA ILE A 65 -3.30 5.68 -6.98
C ILE A 65 -2.17 6.33 -7.78
N MET A 66 -2.39 7.56 -8.26
CA MET A 66 -1.39 8.34 -8.98
C MET A 66 -0.24 8.75 -8.06
N ILE A 67 0.95 8.88 -8.65
CA ILE A 67 2.15 9.19 -7.87
C ILE A 67 2.14 10.61 -7.32
N LEU A 68 1.57 11.56 -8.05
CA LEU A 68 1.43 12.97 -7.66
C LEU A 68 0.26 13.65 -8.36
N GLN A 69 -0.17 14.80 -7.86
CA GLN A 69 -1.11 15.74 -8.49
C GLN A 69 -0.89 17.17 -7.99
N PRO A 70 -1.20 18.22 -8.80
CA PRO A 70 -1.38 18.18 -10.26
C PRO A 70 -0.12 17.75 -11.02
N ALA A 71 -0.29 17.26 -12.25
CA ALA A 71 0.84 16.89 -13.11
C ALA A 71 1.66 18.12 -13.53
N TYR A 72 2.97 17.95 -13.67
CA TYR A 72 3.85 18.95 -14.25
C TYR A 72 3.61 19.11 -15.74
N ARG A 73 3.40 20.33 -16.21
CA ARG A 73 3.14 20.67 -17.61
C ARG A 73 4.37 21.26 -18.31
N SER A 74 5.37 21.67 -17.53
CA SER A 74 6.66 22.17 -18.01
C SER A 74 7.81 21.50 -17.28
N TYR A 75 9.00 21.58 -17.86
CA TYR A 75 10.22 21.08 -17.20
C TYR A 75 10.70 22.06 -16.14
N HIS A 76 10.91 21.55 -14.94
CA HIS A 76 11.44 22.26 -13.78
C HIS A 76 12.84 21.76 -13.47
N LEU A 77 13.85 22.60 -13.70
CA LEU A 77 15.26 22.23 -13.54
C LEU A 77 15.57 21.76 -12.12
N GLU A 78 15.00 22.42 -11.13
CA GLU A 78 15.14 22.15 -9.70
C GLU A 78 14.54 20.81 -9.25
N LEU A 79 13.58 20.27 -10.01
CA LEU A 79 12.91 19.00 -9.74
C LEU A 79 13.46 17.85 -10.59
N GLY A 80 14.14 18.17 -11.70
CA GLY A 80 14.75 17.19 -12.59
C GLY A 80 13.75 16.30 -13.33
N GLU A 81 14.07 15.02 -13.47
CA GLU A 81 13.35 14.09 -14.35
C GLU A 81 11.85 13.95 -14.05
N VAL A 82 11.40 14.13 -12.80
CA VAL A 82 9.99 14.00 -12.46
C VAL A 82 9.10 14.91 -13.31
N SER A 83 9.59 16.09 -13.67
CA SER A 83 8.88 17.06 -14.51
C SER A 83 9.13 16.91 -16.02
N SER A 84 10.00 15.97 -16.42
CA SER A 84 10.34 15.76 -17.85
C SER A 84 9.38 14.80 -18.56
N TYR A 85 8.69 13.93 -17.83
CA TYR A 85 7.75 12.99 -18.43
C TYR A 85 6.44 13.69 -18.83
N PRO A 86 5.78 13.20 -19.90
CA PRO A 86 4.45 13.71 -20.24
C PRO A 86 3.46 13.53 -19.07
N PRO A 87 2.51 14.48 -18.87
CA PRO A 87 1.47 14.36 -17.86
C PRO A 87 0.73 13.01 -17.91
N GLY A 88 0.59 12.37 -16.75
CA GLY A 88 -0.04 11.05 -16.62
C GLY A 88 0.88 9.86 -16.91
N TYR A 89 2.18 10.08 -17.14
CA TYR A 89 3.12 9.00 -17.40
C TYR A 89 4.29 9.01 -16.42
N LYS A 90 4.78 7.80 -16.08
CA LYS A 90 5.91 7.59 -15.17
C LYS A 90 5.73 8.38 -13.88
N GLU A 91 6.78 9.08 -13.44
CA GLU A 91 6.79 9.85 -12.22
C GLU A 91 5.98 11.16 -12.31
N ASN A 92 5.52 11.56 -13.51
CA ASN A 92 4.69 12.74 -13.68
C ASN A 92 3.19 12.39 -13.71
N ALA A 93 2.59 12.18 -12.53
CA ALA A 93 1.18 11.86 -12.35
C ALA A 93 0.69 10.54 -12.99
N GLY A 94 1.61 9.62 -13.33
CA GLY A 94 1.26 8.24 -13.64
C GLY A 94 0.84 7.47 -12.37
N ILE A 95 0.17 6.34 -12.55
CA ILE A 95 -0.04 5.36 -11.48
C ILE A 95 1.20 4.47 -11.45
N PHE A 96 2.15 4.77 -10.56
CA PHE A 96 3.37 3.98 -10.45
C PHE A 96 3.08 2.78 -9.54
N CYS A 97 2.99 1.59 -10.15
CA CYS A 97 2.32 0.45 -9.49
C CYS A 97 2.99 -0.02 -8.20
N HIS A 98 4.33 0.04 -8.08
CA HIS A 98 4.98 -0.42 -6.86
C HIS A 98 4.80 0.50 -5.64
N ASN A 99 4.35 1.75 -5.84
CA ASN A 99 4.06 2.68 -4.76
C ASN A 99 2.67 2.42 -4.15
N ASN A 100 1.75 1.83 -4.92
CA ASN A 100 0.39 1.55 -4.47
C ASN A 100 0.34 0.60 -3.26
N PRO A 101 1.12 -0.51 -3.21
CA PRO A 101 1.21 -1.34 -2.02
C PRO A 101 1.69 -0.61 -0.75
N TRP A 102 2.47 0.46 -0.86
CA TRP A 102 2.85 1.27 0.31
C TRP A 102 1.64 1.96 0.93
N VAL A 103 0.74 2.47 0.09
CA VAL A 103 -0.53 3.04 0.57
C VAL A 103 -1.43 1.95 1.15
N SER A 104 -1.58 0.82 0.48
CA SER A 104 -2.34 -0.32 1.01
C SER A 104 -1.82 -0.76 2.39
N ILE A 105 -0.49 -0.78 2.61
CA ILE A 105 0.09 -1.04 3.93
C ILE A 105 -0.23 0.10 4.91
N ALA A 106 -0.09 1.35 4.49
CA ALA A 106 -0.39 2.52 5.32
C ALA A 106 -1.86 2.53 5.78
N GLU A 107 -2.77 2.15 4.90
CA GLU A 107 -4.20 2.00 5.22
C GLU A 107 -4.45 0.93 6.30
N THR A 108 -3.66 -0.16 6.33
CA THR A 108 -3.74 -1.13 7.45
C THR A 108 -3.25 -0.54 8.77
N VAL A 109 -2.33 0.43 8.74
CA VAL A 109 -1.81 1.09 9.95
C VAL A 109 -2.86 2.01 10.58
N VAL A 110 -3.73 2.62 9.76
CA VAL A 110 -4.86 3.44 10.22
C VAL A 110 -6.18 2.64 10.35
N ASP A 111 -6.10 1.30 10.29
CA ASP A 111 -7.22 0.37 10.41
C ASP A 111 -8.31 0.49 9.32
N ASP A 112 -8.00 1.10 8.17
CA ASP A 112 -8.93 1.14 7.04
C ASP A 112 -8.82 -0.12 6.15
N LYS A 113 -9.31 -1.22 6.68
CA LYS A 113 -9.22 -2.57 6.11
C LYS A 113 -9.88 -2.71 4.72
N ASN A 114 -10.99 -2.00 4.49
CA ASN A 114 -11.69 -2.08 3.22
C ASN A 114 -10.91 -1.34 2.13
N ARG A 115 -10.42 -0.15 2.45
CA ARG A 115 -9.61 0.65 1.52
C ARG A 115 -8.27 0.00 1.22
N ALA A 116 -7.59 -0.57 2.23
CA ALA A 116 -6.36 -1.35 2.04
C ALA A 116 -6.54 -2.47 1.00
N PHE A 117 -7.64 -3.21 1.08
CA PHE A 117 -7.94 -4.28 0.14
C PHE A 117 -8.37 -3.77 -1.24
N GLU A 118 -9.13 -2.67 -1.32
CA GLU A 118 -9.48 -2.04 -2.60
C GLU A 118 -8.23 -1.53 -3.33
N THR A 119 -7.31 -0.85 -2.63
CA THR A 119 -6.02 -0.42 -3.17
C THR A 119 -5.21 -1.60 -3.72
N TYR A 120 -5.16 -2.70 -2.98
CA TYR A 120 -4.53 -3.95 -3.44
C TYR A 120 -5.16 -4.47 -4.73
N LYS A 121 -6.49 -4.53 -4.82
CA LYS A 121 -7.19 -5.08 -5.99
C LYS A 121 -6.96 -4.28 -7.27
N LYS A 122 -6.87 -2.96 -7.17
CA LYS A 122 -6.74 -2.06 -8.34
C LYS A 122 -5.51 -2.35 -9.20
N ILE A 123 -4.45 -2.89 -8.63
CA ILE A 123 -3.20 -3.19 -9.35
C ILE A 123 -2.87 -4.69 -9.43
N CYS A 124 -3.62 -5.53 -8.74
CA CYS A 124 -3.38 -6.98 -8.72
C CYS A 124 -3.93 -7.64 -9.99
N PRO A 125 -3.09 -8.31 -10.81
CA PRO A 125 -3.51 -8.87 -12.10
C PRO A 125 -4.71 -9.81 -12.03
N ALA A 126 -4.91 -10.50 -10.91
CA ALA A 126 -6.05 -11.41 -10.71
C ALA A 126 -7.42 -10.70 -10.70
N TYR A 127 -7.44 -9.37 -10.56
CA TYR A 127 -8.67 -8.56 -10.52
C TYR A 127 -8.84 -7.64 -11.74
N LEU A 128 -7.95 -7.74 -12.74
CA LEU A 128 -7.93 -6.81 -13.88
C LEU A 128 -8.57 -7.40 -15.16
N GLU A 129 -9.18 -8.58 -15.11
CA GLU A 129 -9.71 -9.26 -16.31
C GLU A 129 -10.82 -8.44 -16.98
N GLU A 130 -11.73 -7.87 -16.21
CA GLU A 130 -12.84 -7.06 -16.74
C GLU A 130 -12.39 -5.79 -17.46
N ILE A 131 -11.17 -5.32 -17.20
CA ILE A 131 -10.57 -4.14 -17.82
C ILE A 131 -9.38 -4.49 -18.73
N SER A 132 -9.21 -5.76 -19.09
CA SER A 132 -8.06 -6.25 -19.87
C SER A 132 -7.86 -5.49 -21.20
N GLU A 133 -8.95 -5.13 -21.88
CA GLU A 133 -8.93 -4.33 -23.13
C GLU A 133 -8.37 -2.90 -22.94
N ILE A 134 -8.45 -2.36 -21.73
CA ILE A 134 -7.90 -1.06 -21.36
C ILE A 134 -6.47 -1.23 -20.84
N HIS A 135 -6.28 -2.18 -19.92
CA HIS A 135 -5.02 -2.42 -19.22
C HIS A 135 -3.91 -2.92 -20.15
N ARG A 136 -4.21 -3.88 -21.03
CA ARG A 136 -3.34 -4.32 -22.15
C ARG A 136 -1.98 -4.87 -21.76
N THR A 137 -1.88 -5.59 -20.65
CA THR A 137 -0.68 -6.37 -20.31
C THR A 137 -0.95 -7.86 -20.48
N GLU A 138 0.10 -8.67 -20.39
CA GLU A 138 -0.03 -10.12 -20.34
C GLU A 138 -0.83 -10.54 -19.11
N PRO A 139 -1.67 -11.58 -19.20
CA PRO A 139 -2.42 -12.10 -18.06
C PRO A 139 -1.50 -12.42 -16.88
N TYR A 140 -1.93 -12.06 -15.67
CA TYR A 140 -1.22 -12.32 -14.40
C TYR A 140 0.14 -11.64 -14.25
N VAL A 141 0.45 -10.65 -15.06
CA VAL A 141 1.69 -9.89 -14.99
C VAL A 141 1.48 -8.52 -14.39
N TYR A 142 2.33 -8.16 -13.42
CA TYR A 142 2.35 -6.80 -12.88
C TYR A 142 3.05 -5.84 -13.84
N SER A 143 2.48 -4.67 -14.02
CA SER A 143 3.08 -3.57 -14.76
C SER A 143 3.89 -2.64 -13.85
N GLN A 144 4.83 -1.89 -14.42
CA GLN A 144 5.55 -0.85 -13.71
C GLN A 144 4.65 0.35 -13.43
N MET A 145 3.88 0.76 -14.45
CA MET A 145 2.97 1.89 -14.34
C MET A 145 1.70 1.68 -15.15
N ILE A 146 0.67 2.40 -14.77
CA ILE A 146 -0.57 2.57 -15.50
C ILE A 146 -0.71 4.06 -15.83
N ALA A 147 -1.16 4.38 -17.04
CA ALA A 147 -1.37 5.76 -17.45
C ALA A 147 -2.39 6.45 -16.54
N GLY A 148 -2.01 7.59 -15.95
CA GLY A 148 -2.82 8.40 -15.05
C GLY A 148 -3.91 9.20 -15.77
N LYS A 149 -4.72 9.93 -15.02
CA LYS A 149 -5.89 10.68 -15.56
C LYS A 149 -5.53 11.77 -16.56
N ASP A 150 -4.29 12.30 -16.49
CA ASP A 150 -3.80 13.34 -17.40
C ASP A 150 -3.26 12.76 -18.72
N ALA A 151 -3.11 11.44 -18.83
CA ALA A 151 -2.66 10.76 -20.03
C ALA A 151 -3.79 10.54 -21.03
N ALA A 152 -3.47 10.57 -22.34
CA ALA A 152 -4.44 10.33 -23.40
C ALA A 152 -5.08 8.93 -23.35
N ARG A 153 -4.40 7.94 -22.76
CA ARG A 153 -4.88 6.56 -22.61
C ARG A 153 -4.96 6.16 -21.14
N PHE A 154 -5.74 6.89 -20.37
CA PHE A 154 -5.97 6.61 -18.95
C PHE A 154 -6.33 5.14 -18.70
N GLY A 155 -5.59 4.46 -17.84
CA GLY A 155 -5.77 3.05 -17.50
C GLY A 155 -4.90 2.06 -18.29
N GLU A 156 -4.23 2.50 -19.38
CA GLU A 156 -3.32 1.63 -20.14
C GLU A 156 -2.02 1.40 -19.39
N ALA A 157 -1.70 0.13 -19.12
CA ALA A 157 -0.49 -0.24 -18.42
C ALA A 157 0.74 -0.25 -19.35
N LYS A 158 1.91 -0.05 -18.77
CA LYS A 158 3.20 0.02 -19.45
C LYS A 158 4.28 -0.75 -18.69
N ASN A 159 5.28 -1.22 -19.44
CA ASN A 159 6.48 -1.85 -18.90
C ASN A 159 6.16 -3.02 -17.96
N SER A 160 5.40 -3.99 -18.44
CA SER A 160 5.20 -5.27 -17.77
C SER A 160 6.54 -5.97 -17.49
N TRP A 161 6.63 -6.76 -16.43
CA TRP A 161 7.81 -7.46 -15.92
C TRP A 161 8.88 -6.57 -15.24
N LEU A 162 9.10 -5.36 -15.69
CA LEU A 162 10.18 -4.46 -15.25
C LEU A 162 9.77 -3.67 -13.99
N THR A 163 9.43 -4.36 -12.90
CA THR A 163 8.86 -3.69 -11.72
C THR A 163 9.08 -4.45 -10.43
N GLY A 164 9.17 -3.72 -9.31
CA GLY A 164 9.10 -4.26 -7.96
C GLY A 164 7.66 -4.44 -7.45
N THR A 165 6.63 -4.20 -8.27
CA THR A 165 5.23 -4.25 -7.85
C THR A 165 4.83 -5.59 -7.28
N ALA A 166 5.23 -6.71 -7.91
CA ALA A 166 4.88 -8.05 -7.46
C ALA A 166 5.37 -8.33 -6.03
N ALA A 167 6.62 -7.98 -5.73
CA ALA A 167 7.22 -8.19 -4.40
C ALA A 167 6.51 -7.34 -3.33
N TRP A 168 6.27 -6.06 -3.61
CA TRP A 168 5.57 -5.17 -2.70
C TRP A 168 4.11 -5.55 -2.49
N THR A 169 3.42 -5.97 -3.55
CA THR A 169 2.02 -6.43 -3.46
C THR A 169 1.93 -7.73 -2.67
N PHE A 170 2.88 -8.66 -2.86
CA PHE A 170 2.96 -9.87 -2.05
C PHE A 170 3.21 -9.53 -0.57
N THR A 171 4.07 -8.57 -0.28
CA THR A 171 4.32 -8.07 1.08
C THR A 171 3.06 -7.47 1.69
N SER A 172 2.37 -6.58 0.96
CA SER A 172 1.13 -5.95 1.41
C SER A 172 0.07 -6.99 1.77
N ILE A 173 -0.25 -7.90 0.85
CA ILE A 173 -1.31 -8.88 1.10
C ILE A 173 -0.92 -9.87 2.21
N SER A 174 0.29 -10.46 2.16
CA SER A 174 0.64 -11.54 3.08
C SER A 174 0.96 -11.09 4.50
N GLN A 175 1.63 -9.93 4.63
CA GLN A 175 2.15 -9.47 5.91
C GLN A 175 1.28 -8.44 6.60
N TYR A 176 0.45 -7.70 5.85
CA TYR A 176 -0.33 -6.61 6.40
C TYR A 176 -1.84 -6.85 6.30
N ILE A 177 -2.39 -7.17 5.13
CA ILE A 177 -3.83 -7.46 5.00
C ILE A 177 -4.16 -8.81 5.67
N LEU A 178 -3.44 -9.89 5.32
CA LEU A 178 -3.57 -11.19 6.01
C LEU A 178 -2.88 -11.19 7.37
N GLY A 179 -1.97 -10.25 7.62
CA GLY A 179 -1.39 -9.96 8.91
C GLY A 179 -0.46 -11.01 9.49
N VAL A 180 0.17 -11.87 8.65
CA VAL A 180 1.10 -12.91 9.13
C VAL A 180 2.54 -12.47 8.86
N ARG A 181 3.15 -11.81 9.83
CA ARG A 181 4.50 -11.23 9.73
C ARG A 181 5.55 -12.06 10.47
N ALA A 182 6.66 -12.31 9.80
CA ALA A 182 7.85 -12.90 10.40
C ALA A 182 8.79 -11.81 10.92
N SER A 183 9.32 -11.99 12.14
CA SER A 183 10.34 -11.14 12.75
C SER A 183 11.45 -11.97 13.39
N PHE A 184 12.49 -11.33 13.92
CA PHE A 184 13.51 -12.02 14.72
C PHE A 184 12.93 -12.63 16.01
N GLU A 185 11.87 -12.05 16.54
CA GLU A 185 11.23 -12.51 17.78
C GLU A 185 10.26 -13.67 17.55
N GLY A 186 9.66 -13.79 16.36
CA GLY A 186 8.68 -14.82 16.04
C GLY A 186 7.73 -14.46 14.91
N LEU A 187 6.55 -15.11 14.88
CA LEU A 187 5.43 -14.76 14.02
C LEU A 187 4.47 -13.83 14.77
N THR A 188 4.10 -12.74 14.11
CA THR A 188 3.00 -11.86 14.53
C THR A 188 1.77 -12.17 13.71
N ILE A 189 0.61 -12.33 14.35
CA ILE A 189 -0.69 -12.52 13.72
C ILE A 189 -1.56 -11.30 14.02
N ASP A 190 -1.70 -10.43 13.04
CA ASP A 190 -2.39 -9.15 13.16
C ASP A 190 -3.12 -8.81 11.85
N PRO A 191 -4.20 -9.53 11.51
CA PRO A 191 -4.93 -9.37 10.26
C PRO A 191 -5.73 -8.07 10.21
N CYS A 192 -5.73 -7.44 9.02
CA CYS A 192 -6.54 -6.28 8.68
C CYS A 192 -7.45 -6.65 7.49
N LEU A 193 -8.39 -7.58 7.72
CA LEU A 193 -9.22 -8.18 6.68
C LEU A 193 -10.42 -7.30 6.32
N PRO A 194 -10.72 -7.14 5.02
CA PRO A 194 -11.92 -6.43 4.60
C PRO A 194 -13.20 -7.15 5.08
N ASP A 195 -14.28 -6.41 5.19
CA ASP A 195 -15.57 -6.94 5.66
C ASP A 195 -16.15 -8.05 4.79
N SER A 196 -15.70 -8.15 3.54
CA SER A 196 -16.10 -9.19 2.58
C SER A 196 -15.53 -10.57 2.92
N ILE A 197 -14.38 -10.64 3.58
CA ILE A 197 -13.73 -11.90 3.98
C ILE A 197 -14.14 -12.23 5.41
N LYS A 198 -14.96 -13.28 5.59
CA LYS A 198 -15.49 -13.69 6.91
C LYS A 198 -14.58 -14.67 7.62
N GLU A 199 -13.99 -15.56 6.87
CA GLU A 199 -13.10 -16.60 7.38
C GLU A 199 -12.05 -16.94 6.33
N LEU A 200 -10.84 -17.23 6.78
CA LEU A 200 -9.79 -17.77 5.91
C LEU A 200 -8.83 -18.65 6.71
N THR A 201 -8.15 -19.54 6.01
CA THR A 201 -7.08 -20.40 6.58
C THR A 201 -5.78 -20.14 5.83
N ILE A 202 -4.70 -20.00 6.60
CA ILE A 202 -3.35 -19.76 6.09
C ILE A 202 -2.43 -20.88 6.61
N THR A 203 -1.65 -21.50 5.72
CA THR A 203 -0.56 -22.36 6.11
C THR A 203 0.77 -21.61 5.93
N ARG A 204 1.49 -21.38 7.02
CA ARG A 204 2.78 -20.67 7.01
C ARG A 204 3.88 -21.55 7.56
N LYS A 205 4.94 -21.74 6.76
CA LYS A 205 6.19 -22.38 7.23
C LYS A 205 7.13 -21.29 7.76
N PHE A 206 7.62 -21.48 8.99
CA PHE A 206 8.54 -20.54 9.61
C PHE A 206 9.42 -21.25 10.64
N ARG A 207 10.74 -21.09 10.55
CA ARG A 207 11.77 -21.67 11.46
C ARG A 207 11.57 -23.15 11.74
N GLY A 208 11.31 -23.94 10.69
CA GLY A 208 11.15 -25.41 10.80
C GLY A 208 9.78 -25.89 11.27
N ALA A 209 8.91 -24.99 11.72
CA ALA A 209 7.53 -25.31 12.10
C ALA A 209 6.54 -24.96 10.98
N THR A 210 5.40 -25.65 10.97
CA THR A 210 4.26 -25.34 10.11
C THR A 210 3.12 -24.82 10.97
N TYR A 211 2.67 -23.60 10.67
CA TYR A 211 1.56 -22.93 11.33
C TYR A 211 0.31 -23.03 10.46
N ASN A 212 -0.73 -23.65 10.98
CA ASN A 212 -2.06 -23.64 10.36
C ASN A 212 -2.90 -22.59 11.12
N ILE A 213 -3.20 -21.49 10.46
CA ILE A 213 -3.82 -20.31 11.05
C ILE A 213 -5.23 -20.17 10.48
N THR A 214 -6.25 -20.24 11.32
CA THR A 214 -7.63 -19.93 10.93
C THR A 214 -8.00 -18.58 11.52
N ILE A 215 -8.48 -17.68 10.67
CA ILE A 215 -8.89 -16.32 11.05
C ILE A 215 -10.39 -16.22 10.83
N SER A 216 -11.14 -15.89 11.88
CA SER A 216 -12.56 -15.57 11.82
C SER A 216 -12.73 -14.06 11.99
N ASN A 217 -13.16 -13.39 10.92
CA ASN A 217 -13.35 -11.95 10.90
C ASN A 217 -14.72 -11.58 11.44
N THR A 218 -14.76 -11.12 12.69
CA THR A 218 -15.98 -10.73 13.42
C THR A 218 -16.28 -9.23 13.37
N LYS A 219 -15.62 -8.50 12.44
CA LYS A 219 -15.74 -7.04 12.25
C LYS A 219 -15.17 -6.18 13.40
N HIS A 220 -14.38 -6.76 14.30
CA HIS A 220 -13.60 -5.97 15.24
C HIS A 220 -12.44 -5.28 14.54
N GLU A 221 -12.03 -4.13 15.03
CA GLU A 221 -10.92 -3.35 14.48
C GLU A 221 -9.57 -4.06 14.67
N ARG A 222 -9.43 -4.83 15.75
CA ARG A 222 -8.19 -5.55 16.10
C ARG A 222 -8.47 -6.99 16.50
N VAL A 223 -7.40 -7.80 16.61
CA VAL A 223 -7.49 -9.17 17.09
C VAL A 223 -8.03 -9.18 18.53
N SER A 224 -9.23 -9.72 18.72
CA SER A 224 -9.90 -9.80 20.03
C SER A 224 -9.50 -11.04 20.82
N SER A 225 -9.08 -12.11 20.16
CA SER A 225 -8.66 -13.37 20.79
C SER A 225 -7.71 -14.13 19.89
N LEU A 226 -6.65 -14.69 20.46
CA LEU A 226 -5.73 -15.61 19.80
C LEU A 226 -5.66 -16.91 20.60
N ILE A 227 -5.81 -18.05 19.93
CA ILE A 227 -5.71 -19.39 20.51
C ILE A 227 -4.58 -20.13 19.80
N VAL A 228 -3.60 -20.63 20.55
CA VAL A 228 -2.47 -21.40 20.05
C VAL A 228 -2.48 -22.77 20.68
N ASN A 229 -2.57 -23.83 19.85
CA ASN A 229 -2.64 -25.22 20.34
C ASN A 229 -3.69 -25.43 21.45
N GLY A 230 -4.87 -24.80 21.30
CA GLY A 230 -5.97 -24.88 22.25
C GLY A 230 -5.87 -23.94 23.47
N ASN A 231 -4.75 -23.25 23.66
CA ASN A 231 -4.55 -22.32 24.77
C ASN A 231 -4.79 -20.87 24.33
N LYS A 232 -5.62 -20.15 25.08
CA LYS A 232 -5.83 -18.72 24.85
C LYS A 232 -4.58 -17.94 25.26
N THR A 233 -4.11 -17.08 24.38
CA THR A 233 -2.96 -16.20 24.61
C THR A 233 -3.38 -14.73 24.45
N VAL A 234 -2.48 -13.81 24.76
CA VAL A 234 -2.72 -12.38 24.52
C VAL A 234 -2.77 -12.09 23.03
N SER A 235 -3.57 -11.13 22.62
CA SER A 235 -3.66 -10.70 21.23
C SER A 235 -2.29 -10.23 20.70
N TYR A 236 -2.00 -10.49 19.41
CA TYR A 236 -0.77 -10.18 18.69
C TYR A 236 0.53 -10.61 19.38
N THR A 237 0.56 -11.82 19.91
CA THR A 237 1.77 -12.40 20.50
C THR A 237 2.77 -12.78 19.40
N HIS A 238 4.04 -12.50 19.64
CA HIS A 238 5.13 -13.08 18.87
C HIS A 238 5.22 -14.58 19.17
N LEU A 239 4.76 -15.41 18.22
CA LEU A 239 4.86 -16.86 18.36
C LEU A 239 6.30 -17.29 18.10
N ARG A 240 7.01 -17.70 19.13
CA ARG A 240 8.36 -18.27 19.01
C ARG A 240 8.28 -19.69 18.44
N ALA A 241 9.23 -20.07 17.58
CA ALA A 241 9.26 -21.39 16.96
C ALA A 241 9.24 -22.56 17.99
N HIS A 242 9.76 -22.34 19.19
CA HIS A 242 9.79 -23.33 20.26
C HIS A 242 8.46 -23.56 20.98
N GLU A 243 7.47 -22.68 20.80
CA GLU A 243 6.16 -22.81 21.45
C GLU A 243 5.19 -23.71 20.69
N THR A 244 5.51 -24.06 19.44
CA THR A 244 4.61 -24.82 18.54
C THR A 244 5.13 -26.19 18.13
N GLY A 245 6.38 -26.53 18.38
CA GLY A 245 7.01 -27.74 17.85
C GLY A 245 7.56 -28.74 18.84
N ALA A 246 7.47 -28.48 20.12
CA ALA A 246 8.22 -29.26 21.12
C ALA A 246 7.38 -30.30 21.90
N TYR A 247 6.12 -30.49 21.58
CA TYR A 247 5.29 -31.48 22.29
C TYR A 247 4.53 -32.32 21.27
N LEU A 248 5.26 -33.25 20.70
CA LEU A 248 4.77 -34.51 20.21
C LEU A 248 4.96 -35.55 21.31
#